data_b78a421e1e6f06092c3f6615e1009699
#
_entry.id   b78a421e1e6f06092c3f6615e1009699
#
_cell.length_a   1.000
_cell.length_b   1.000
_cell.length_c   1.000
_cell.angle_alpha   90.00
_cell.angle_beta   90.00
_cell.angle_gamma   90.00
#
_symmetry.space_group_name_H-M   'P 1'
#
loop_
_entity.id
_entity.type
_entity.pdbx_description
1 polymer ?
#
loop_
_entity_poly.entity_id
_entity_poly.type
_entity_poly.pdbx_seq_one_letter_code
_entity_poly.pdbx_strand_id
1 'polypeptide(L)'
;MQRRQFLASVSLAGAAAALPRVAHAAGTRDADLRAMLDRFFYARLNDSPEQATSLGFDTGERAGLKSKLGDASRAGERRDFARAKQELASLKTIQRDRLSDAGKLDYDVVAYGLERVIAGERYNYGSSAGRYAPYVLTQLTGAYRDVPDFLANQHRVRDASDADAYVARVEAFAGVIDAETARQREDAAKGVFAPDYILDTTLRQLAAVRDKAPEATGPATDLSVKLKAANLPPERAQAVARLMAERVFPALDRQRALVTELRGRAVHDAGVWRLPDGDAYYAAAASAATTVDLSGDEIHRMGLAQVAEISARIDGILKAQGMSTGSVGDRLVALNKRPDQLYPNTDPGREALLDQLRAQIAAMSKRLPEQFAVLPRAPVEVRRVPEAIQAGAPGGYYQSASLDGSRPAIYFINLRDTFDRPKFGLATLSYHEAIPGHHLQVMSALESDDIPLIRRRGFYSGYSEGWALYSEQLADEMGMYDGDPLGQVGYLQSLLFRATRLVVDSGMHAKRWSREKATDYLIATTGIARGRSQGEIDRYTVWPGQACSYKIGHTMWVKLRDEAKRRAGAKWDPKAFHRVLTLGAMPLTVLEQVARERMA
;
A
#
# COMPACT_ATOMS: atom_id res chain seq x y z
N MET A 1 61.35 1.67 19.74
CA MET A 1 61.47 3.00 20.37
C MET A 1 60.11 3.62 20.48
N GLN A 2 59.68 3.65 21.66
CA GLN A 2 58.62 4.37 22.36
C GLN A 2 58.43 5.82 21.89
N ARG A 3 57.18 6.28 21.78
CA ARG A 3 56.69 7.41 22.55
C ARG A 3 55.17 7.48 22.54
N ARG A 4 54.69 7.33 23.74
CA ARG A 4 53.32 7.56 24.28
C ARG A 4 53.01 9.07 24.44
N GLN A 5 51.70 9.34 24.45
CA GLN A 5 50.98 10.37 25.22
C GLN A 5 50.95 11.80 24.65
N PHE A 6 49.74 12.31 24.33
CA PHE A 6 49.02 13.22 25.25
C PHE A 6 47.54 13.36 24.80
N LEU A 7 46.67 12.86 25.69
CA LEU A 7 45.24 13.17 25.71
C LEU A 7 45.07 14.54 26.39
N ALA A 8 44.45 15.50 25.73
CA ALA A 8 43.89 16.66 26.36
C ALA A 8 42.38 16.63 26.20
N SER A 9 41.71 16.30 27.28
CA SER A 9 40.26 16.33 27.45
C SER A 9 39.79 17.78 27.48
N VAL A 10 39.01 18.22 26.51
CA VAL A 10 38.19 19.43 26.64
C VAL A 10 36.75 18.97 26.84
N SER A 11 36.32 18.98 28.09
CA SER A 11 34.93 18.79 28.48
C SER A 11 34.15 20.05 28.15
N LEU A 12 33.42 20.08 27.04
CA LEU A 12 32.35 21.01 26.82
C LEU A 12 31.07 20.40 27.43
N ALA A 13 30.75 20.87 28.64
CA ALA A 13 29.45 20.67 29.25
C ALA A 13 28.42 21.53 28.49
N GLY A 14 27.86 20.98 27.43
CA GLY A 14 26.66 21.52 26.79
C GLY A 14 25.46 21.10 27.64
N ALA A 15 24.86 22.04 28.36
CA ALA A 15 23.58 21.86 29.02
C ALA A 15 22.51 21.62 27.93
N ALA A 16 22.26 20.36 27.59
CA ALA A 16 21.06 19.97 26.92
C ALA A 16 19.90 20.23 27.89
N ALA A 17 19.15 21.31 27.64
CA ALA A 17 17.88 21.53 28.29
C ALA A 17 16.98 20.32 27.95
N ALA A 18 16.91 19.37 28.88
CA ALA A 18 15.96 18.30 28.85
C ALA A 18 14.56 18.95 28.96
N LEU A 19 13.89 19.07 27.82
CA LEU A 19 12.44 19.28 27.81
C LEU A 19 11.85 18.19 28.70
N PRO A 20 10.99 18.52 29.67
CA PRO A 20 10.38 17.52 30.48
C PRO A 20 9.60 16.59 29.55
N ARG A 21 10.05 15.33 29.45
CA ARG A 21 9.17 14.25 29.01
C ARG A 21 8.04 14.26 30.03
N VAL A 22 6.88 14.77 29.63
CA VAL A 22 5.65 14.51 30.33
C VAL A 22 5.43 13.01 30.17
N ALA A 23 6.01 12.24 31.09
CA ALA A 23 5.58 10.88 31.32
C ALA A 23 4.11 11.01 31.72
N HIS A 24 3.20 10.86 30.77
CA HIS A 24 1.83 10.53 31.07
C HIS A 24 1.94 9.19 31.80
N ALA A 25 1.80 9.23 33.13
CA ALA A 25 1.50 8.04 33.91
C ALA A 25 0.18 7.53 33.29
N ALA A 26 0.28 6.54 32.41
CA ALA A 26 -0.87 5.85 31.86
C ALA A 26 -1.62 5.37 33.09
N GLY A 27 -2.86 5.85 33.30
CA GLY A 27 -3.70 5.37 34.38
C GLY A 27 -3.79 3.85 34.25
N THR A 28 -4.03 3.13 35.34
CA THR A 28 -4.14 1.66 35.33
C THR A 28 -4.99 1.12 34.18
N ARG A 29 -5.97 1.91 33.70
CA ARG A 29 -6.89 1.57 32.60
C ARG A 29 -6.28 1.65 31.22
N ASP A 30 -5.39 2.60 30.95
CA ASP A 30 -4.62 2.66 29.70
C ASP A 30 -3.66 1.46 29.62
N ALA A 31 -3.08 1.06 30.75
CA ALA A 31 -2.26 -0.14 30.84
C ALA A 31 -3.07 -1.43 30.55
N ASP A 32 -4.29 -1.53 31.07
CA ASP A 32 -5.20 -2.66 30.79
C ASP A 32 -5.58 -2.72 29.31
N LEU A 33 -5.91 -1.56 28.70
CA LEU A 33 -6.16 -1.46 27.27
C LEU A 33 -4.91 -1.89 26.48
N ARG A 34 -3.74 -1.36 26.81
CA ARG A 34 -2.49 -1.69 26.12
C ARG A 34 -2.21 -3.19 26.14
N ALA A 35 -2.32 -3.82 27.31
CA ALA A 35 -2.13 -5.25 27.48
C ALA A 35 -3.17 -6.07 26.66
N MET A 36 -4.41 -5.58 26.54
CA MET A 36 -5.42 -6.21 25.70
C MET A 36 -5.06 -6.10 24.21
N LEU A 37 -4.66 -4.92 23.73
CA LEU A 37 -4.28 -4.69 22.35
C LEU A 37 -3.03 -5.50 21.95
N ASP A 38 -2.08 -5.67 22.86
CA ASP A 38 -0.91 -6.52 22.63
C ASP A 38 -1.33 -8.00 22.49
N ARG A 39 -2.26 -8.48 23.34
CA ARG A 39 -2.82 -9.85 23.17
C ARG A 39 -3.49 -10.02 21.81
N PHE A 40 -4.28 -9.04 21.34
CA PHE A 40 -4.90 -9.07 20.01
C PHE A 40 -3.85 -9.14 18.91
N PHE A 41 -2.81 -8.31 18.99
CA PHE A 41 -1.72 -8.31 18.03
C PHE A 41 -1.05 -9.69 17.92
N TYR A 42 -0.64 -10.27 19.05
CA TYR A 42 0.04 -11.56 19.06
C TYR A 42 -0.88 -12.73 18.65
N ALA A 43 -2.17 -12.68 18.99
CA ALA A 43 -3.14 -13.68 18.53
C ALA A 43 -3.27 -13.66 17.00
N ARG A 44 -3.33 -12.47 16.38
CA ARG A 44 -3.40 -12.32 14.92
C ARG A 44 -2.14 -12.82 14.22
N LEU A 45 -0.96 -12.64 14.82
CA LEU A 45 0.29 -13.18 14.26
C LEU A 45 0.28 -14.71 14.18
N ASN A 46 -0.34 -15.39 15.14
CA ASN A 46 -0.44 -16.85 15.12
C ASN A 46 -1.27 -17.37 13.92
N ASP A 47 -2.25 -16.59 13.46
CA ASP A 47 -3.08 -16.91 12.30
C ASP A 47 -2.52 -16.37 10.98
N SER A 48 -1.47 -15.53 11.05
CA SER A 48 -0.82 -14.90 9.89
C SER A 48 0.69 -15.12 9.91
N PRO A 49 1.18 -16.36 9.67
CA PRO A 49 2.60 -16.69 9.74
C PRO A 49 3.49 -15.84 8.84
N GLU A 50 3.01 -15.48 7.66
CA GLU A 50 3.72 -14.60 6.73
C GLU A 50 3.92 -13.21 7.33
N GLN A 51 2.91 -12.69 8.03
CA GLN A 51 3.03 -11.40 8.71
C GLN A 51 4.01 -11.48 9.89
N ALA A 52 3.98 -12.59 10.65
CA ALA A 52 4.94 -12.80 11.73
C ALA A 52 6.39 -12.78 11.22
N THR A 53 6.66 -13.43 10.08
CA THR A 53 7.98 -13.41 9.42
C THR A 53 8.35 -12.03 8.90
N SER A 54 7.43 -11.35 8.22
CA SER A 54 7.68 -10.00 7.66
C SER A 54 8.00 -8.96 8.73
N LEU A 55 7.49 -9.17 9.96
CA LEU A 55 7.71 -8.30 11.11
C LEU A 55 8.88 -8.73 12.00
N GLY A 56 9.44 -9.93 11.80
CA GLY A 56 10.51 -10.49 12.64
C GLY A 56 10.02 -11.08 13.97
N PHE A 57 8.72 -11.42 14.09
CA PHE A 57 8.12 -12.02 15.28
C PHE A 57 8.04 -13.55 15.25
N ASP A 58 8.58 -14.19 14.23
CA ASP A 58 8.68 -15.64 14.07
C ASP A 58 9.92 -16.22 14.79
N THR A 59 10.13 -15.80 16.03
CA THR A 59 11.25 -16.19 16.90
C THR A 59 10.75 -16.61 18.30
N GLY A 60 11.61 -17.22 19.10
CA GLY A 60 11.27 -17.67 20.45
C GLY A 60 10.07 -18.62 20.45
N GLU A 61 9.06 -18.34 21.24
CA GLU A 61 7.81 -19.12 21.33
C GLU A 61 7.06 -19.23 20.00
N ARG A 62 7.29 -18.28 19.07
CA ARG A 62 6.66 -18.23 17.75
C ARG A 62 7.56 -18.73 16.61
N ALA A 63 8.73 -19.29 16.92
CA ALA A 63 9.66 -19.79 15.91
C ALA A 63 9.00 -20.81 14.94
N GLY A 64 8.03 -21.58 15.41
CA GLY A 64 7.28 -22.51 14.59
C GLY A 64 6.40 -21.88 13.49
N LEU A 65 6.14 -20.57 13.55
CA LEU A 65 5.43 -19.85 12.49
C LEU A 65 6.27 -19.71 11.22
N LYS A 66 7.59 -19.76 11.34
CA LYS A 66 8.51 -19.61 10.20
C LYS A 66 8.32 -20.69 9.12
N SER A 67 7.82 -21.86 9.49
CA SER A 67 7.57 -22.98 8.59
C SER A 67 6.13 -23.09 8.08
N LYS A 68 5.26 -22.14 8.44
CA LYS A 68 3.82 -22.20 8.14
C LYS A 68 3.41 -21.16 7.11
N LEU A 69 2.29 -21.43 6.43
CA LEU A 69 1.49 -20.49 5.65
C LEU A 69 0.13 -20.29 6.31
N GLY A 70 -0.52 -19.16 6.03
CA GLY A 70 -1.85 -18.84 6.51
C GLY A 70 -2.92 -19.77 5.93
N ASP A 71 -4.04 -19.89 6.63
CA ASP A 71 -5.18 -20.71 6.19
C ASP A 71 -6.07 -19.92 5.22
N ALA A 72 -5.90 -20.16 3.91
CA ALA A 72 -6.69 -19.55 2.84
C ALA A 72 -8.09 -20.17 2.66
N SER A 73 -8.51 -21.11 3.50
CA SER A 73 -9.82 -21.76 3.38
C SER A 73 -10.96 -20.87 3.85
N ARG A 74 -12.21 -21.20 3.46
CA ARG A 74 -13.42 -20.54 3.99
C ARG A 74 -13.54 -20.71 5.53
N ALA A 75 -13.01 -21.80 6.09
CA ALA A 75 -12.94 -21.98 7.53
C ALA A 75 -11.97 -20.99 8.19
N GLY A 76 -10.84 -20.71 7.55
CA GLY A 76 -9.90 -19.66 7.98
C GLY A 76 -10.58 -18.30 8.06
N GLU A 77 -11.26 -17.90 7.00
CA GLU A 77 -12.00 -16.63 6.97
C GLU A 77 -13.09 -16.54 8.06
N ARG A 78 -13.84 -17.63 8.29
CA ARG A 78 -14.82 -17.67 9.41
C ARG A 78 -14.17 -17.52 10.77
N ARG A 79 -12.96 -18.06 10.98
CA ARG A 79 -12.20 -17.85 12.22
C ARG A 79 -11.80 -16.39 12.40
N ASP A 80 -11.44 -15.70 11.31
CA ASP A 80 -11.10 -14.27 11.36
C ASP A 80 -12.30 -13.42 11.81
N PHE A 81 -13.50 -13.68 11.28
CA PHE A 81 -14.72 -13.01 11.73
C PHE A 81 -15.07 -13.33 13.19
N ALA A 82 -14.97 -14.59 13.60
CA ALA A 82 -15.23 -15.00 14.97
C ALA A 82 -14.25 -14.33 15.95
N ARG A 83 -12.97 -14.28 15.61
CA ARG A 83 -11.95 -13.57 16.38
C ARG A 83 -12.27 -12.09 16.48
N ALA A 84 -12.61 -11.41 15.38
CA ALA A 84 -12.94 -9.99 15.40
C ALA A 84 -14.14 -9.70 16.32
N LYS A 85 -15.16 -10.54 16.33
CA LYS A 85 -16.32 -10.43 17.26
C LYS A 85 -15.88 -10.59 18.72
N GLN A 86 -15.04 -11.57 19.01
CA GLN A 86 -14.53 -11.81 20.36
C GLN A 86 -13.63 -10.65 20.84
N GLU A 87 -12.75 -10.15 19.97
CA GLU A 87 -11.88 -9.00 20.27
C GLU A 87 -12.72 -7.74 20.52
N LEU A 88 -13.76 -7.48 19.70
CA LEU A 88 -14.65 -6.33 19.90
C LEU A 88 -15.45 -6.46 21.21
N ALA A 89 -15.96 -7.64 21.52
CA ALA A 89 -16.66 -7.88 22.79
C ALA A 89 -15.72 -7.65 24.00
N SER A 90 -14.48 -8.11 23.91
CA SER A 90 -13.46 -7.88 24.94
C SER A 90 -13.11 -6.38 25.06
N LEU A 91 -12.92 -5.68 23.92
CA LEU A 91 -12.62 -4.25 23.91
C LEU A 91 -13.74 -3.44 24.57
N LYS A 92 -15.02 -3.79 24.35
CA LYS A 92 -16.19 -3.14 24.97
C LYS A 92 -16.28 -3.30 26.49
N THR A 93 -15.50 -4.19 27.11
CA THR A 93 -15.40 -4.24 28.58
C THR A 93 -14.59 -3.08 29.17
N ILE A 94 -13.76 -2.43 28.35
CA ILE A 94 -13.00 -1.23 28.75
C ILE A 94 -13.92 -0.01 28.75
N GLN A 95 -13.96 0.73 29.84
CA GLN A 95 -14.71 1.97 29.96
C GLN A 95 -13.98 3.11 29.23
N ARG A 96 -14.31 3.32 27.95
CA ARG A 96 -13.65 4.31 27.07
C ARG A 96 -13.52 5.70 27.71
N ASP A 97 -14.56 6.20 28.38
CA ASP A 97 -14.58 7.56 28.93
C ASP A 97 -13.57 7.78 30.06
N ARG A 98 -13.06 6.69 30.66
CA ARG A 98 -12.05 6.71 31.71
C ARG A 98 -10.62 6.56 31.20
N LEU A 99 -10.44 6.41 29.90
CA LEU A 99 -9.13 6.39 29.26
C LEU A 99 -8.59 7.80 29.08
N SER A 100 -7.26 7.92 28.99
CA SER A 100 -6.62 9.14 28.50
C SER A 100 -7.02 9.43 27.05
N ASP A 101 -6.72 10.60 26.54
CA ASP A 101 -7.00 10.93 25.13
C ASP A 101 -6.24 10.02 24.15
N ALA A 102 -5.03 9.58 24.51
CA ALA A 102 -4.28 8.58 23.74
C ALA A 102 -4.99 7.22 23.77
N GLY A 103 -5.41 6.77 24.98
CA GLY A 103 -6.15 5.53 25.14
C GLY A 103 -7.50 5.54 24.41
N LYS A 104 -8.24 6.66 24.44
CA LYS A 104 -9.49 6.81 23.66
C LYS A 104 -9.23 6.65 22.17
N LEU A 105 -8.17 7.27 21.64
CA LEU A 105 -7.78 7.14 20.24
C LEU A 105 -7.45 5.69 19.88
N ASP A 106 -6.66 5.01 20.71
CA ASP A 106 -6.32 3.60 20.49
C ASP A 106 -7.57 2.72 20.49
N TYR A 107 -8.47 2.94 21.44
CA TYR A 107 -9.75 2.25 21.51
C TYR A 107 -10.58 2.47 20.23
N ASP A 108 -10.78 3.72 19.82
CA ASP A 108 -11.65 4.09 18.69
C ASP A 108 -11.12 3.52 17.37
N VAL A 109 -9.80 3.60 17.13
CA VAL A 109 -9.19 3.09 15.91
C VAL A 109 -9.29 1.55 15.83
N VAL A 110 -9.08 0.86 16.96
CA VAL A 110 -9.17 -0.61 16.99
C VAL A 110 -10.64 -1.06 16.89
N ALA A 111 -11.56 -0.39 17.60
CA ALA A 111 -12.99 -0.67 17.51
C ALA A 111 -13.50 -0.52 16.07
N TYR A 112 -13.16 0.60 15.42
CA TYR A 112 -13.52 0.83 14.01
C TYR A 112 -13.02 -0.30 13.09
N GLY A 113 -11.75 -0.71 13.25
CA GLY A 113 -11.17 -1.80 12.44
C GLY A 113 -11.92 -3.12 12.63
N LEU A 114 -12.25 -3.47 13.87
CA LEU A 114 -13.00 -4.69 14.21
C LEU A 114 -14.43 -4.65 13.67
N GLU A 115 -15.13 -3.53 13.83
CA GLU A 115 -16.48 -3.34 13.31
C GLU A 115 -16.52 -3.45 11.77
N ARG A 116 -15.49 -2.95 11.08
CA ARG A 116 -15.37 -3.08 9.62
C ARG A 116 -15.14 -4.53 9.18
N VAL A 117 -14.30 -5.27 9.88
CA VAL A 117 -14.13 -6.72 9.62
C VAL A 117 -15.47 -7.42 9.80
N ILE A 118 -16.16 -7.22 10.91
CA ILE A 118 -17.45 -7.86 11.22
C ILE A 118 -18.52 -7.51 10.19
N ALA A 119 -18.58 -6.26 9.74
CA ALA A 119 -19.53 -5.81 8.71
C ALA A 119 -19.34 -6.54 7.37
N GLY A 120 -18.12 -6.98 7.06
CA GLY A 120 -17.81 -7.76 5.87
C GLY A 120 -18.41 -9.17 5.86
N GLU A 121 -18.69 -9.76 7.02
CA GLU A 121 -19.21 -11.15 7.14
C GLU A 121 -20.52 -11.40 6.37
N ARG A 122 -21.32 -10.37 6.17
CA ARG A 122 -22.55 -10.47 5.37
C ARG A 122 -22.31 -10.91 3.93
N TYR A 123 -21.12 -10.68 3.40
CA TYR A 123 -20.73 -11.09 2.04
C TYR A 123 -19.98 -12.41 2.13
N ASN A 124 -20.68 -13.49 1.82
CA ASN A 124 -20.15 -14.87 1.92
C ASN A 124 -19.43 -15.31 0.65
N TYR A 125 -18.70 -14.41 0.00
CA TYR A 125 -17.89 -14.64 -1.20
C TYR A 125 -16.66 -13.72 -1.23
N GLY A 126 -15.69 -14.04 -2.05
CA GLY A 126 -14.44 -13.28 -2.17
C GLY A 126 -13.69 -13.22 -0.85
N SER A 127 -13.19 -12.03 -0.53
CA SER A 127 -12.59 -11.66 0.76
C SER A 127 -13.16 -10.32 1.21
N SER A 128 -13.61 -10.23 2.46
CA SER A 128 -14.23 -9.02 3.04
C SER A 128 -13.78 -8.76 4.49
N ALA A 129 -12.93 -9.62 5.05
CA ALA A 129 -12.36 -9.45 6.40
C ALA A 129 -11.25 -8.37 6.46
N GLY A 130 -11.43 -7.25 5.78
CA GLY A 130 -10.46 -6.14 5.75
C GLY A 130 -10.50 -5.41 4.41
N ARG A 131 -9.95 -6.00 3.36
CA ARG A 131 -10.09 -5.48 2.00
C ARG A 131 -11.24 -6.19 1.30
N TYR A 132 -12.12 -5.42 0.69
CA TYR A 132 -13.18 -5.94 -0.16
C TYR A 132 -12.59 -6.32 -1.53
N ALA A 133 -12.41 -7.62 -1.77
CA ALA A 133 -12.01 -8.21 -3.04
C ALA A 133 -13.04 -9.28 -3.41
N PRO A 134 -13.92 -9.02 -4.40
CA PRO A 134 -15.06 -9.91 -4.66
C PRO A 134 -14.64 -11.27 -5.24
N TYR A 135 -13.42 -11.39 -5.74
CA TYR A 135 -12.91 -12.59 -6.39
C TYR A 135 -11.69 -13.13 -5.66
N VAL A 136 -11.68 -14.43 -5.38
CA VAL A 136 -10.54 -15.09 -4.70
C VAL A 136 -9.29 -15.10 -5.57
N LEU A 137 -9.48 -15.45 -6.86
CA LEU A 137 -8.39 -15.57 -7.84
C LEU A 137 -8.49 -14.49 -8.90
N THR A 138 -7.45 -13.65 -8.99
CA THR A 138 -7.34 -12.59 -9.98
C THR A 138 -5.87 -12.35 -10.34
N GLN A 139 -5.60 -11.45 -11.28
CA GLN A 139 -4.25 -10.98 -11.61
C GLN A 139 -3.54 -10.28 -10.42
N LEU A 140 -4.26 -9.95 -9.34
CA LEU A 140 -3.71 -9.27 -8.16
C LEU A 140 -3.78 -10.08 -6.87
N THR A 141 -4.49 -11.20 -6.86
CA THR A 141 -4.70 -12.05 -5.68
C THR A 141 -4.56 -13.52 -6.03
N GLY A 142 -4.09 -14.29 -5.08
CA GLY A 142 -3.94 -15.72 -5.17
C GLY A 142 -2.56 -16.22 -4.77
N ALA A 143 -2.53 -17.35 -4.10
CA ALA A 143 -1.31 -17.97 -3.58
C ALA A 143 -0.27 -18.22 -4.68
N TYR A 144 -0.70 -18.49 -5.92
CA TYR A 144 0.19 -18.73 -7.06
C TYR A 144 1.19 -17.59 -7.30
N ARG A 145 0.86 -16.36 -6.90
CA ARG A 145 1.73 -15.19 -6.97
C ARG A 145 2.26 -14.75 -5.60
N ASP A 146 1.39 -14.75 -4.58
CA ASP A 146 1.68 -14.13 -3.28
C ASP A 146 2.69 -14.97 -2.47
N VAL A 147 2.61 -16.30 -2.55
CA VAL A 147 3.57 -17.19 -1.84
C VAL A 147 4.97 -17.09 -2.45
N PRO A 148 5.17 -17.19 -3.78
CA PRO A 148 6.51 -16.95 -4.36
C PRO A 148 7.09 -15.57 -4.06
N ASP A 149 6.27 -14.51 -4.13
CA ASP A 149 6.71 -13.15 -3.80
C ASP A 149 7.13 -13.02 -2.33
N PHE A 150 6.34 -13.57 -1.42
CA PHE A 150 6.64 -13.60 0.01
C PHE A 150 7.94 -14.38 0.29
N LEU A 151 8.12 -15.56 -0.31
CA LEU A 151 9.32 -16.37 -0.15
C LEU A 151 10.57 -15.62 -0.65
N ALA A 152 10.47 -14.95 -1.78
CA ALA A 152 11.56 -14.18 -2.36
C ALA A 152 11.95 -12.98 -1.49
N ASN A 153 10.97 -12.18 -1.06
CA ASN A 153 11.21 -10.85 -0.51
C ASN A 153 11.20 -10.79 1.03
N GLN A 154 10.53 -11.74 1.72
CA GLN A 154 10.32 -11.68 3.16
C GLN A 154 10.97 -12.85 3.91
N HIS A 155 11.01 -14.06 3.33
CA HIS A 155 11.62 -15.22 3.98
C HIS A 155 13.13 -15.16 3.87
N ARG A 156 13.82 -14.86 4.97
CA ARG A 156 15.29 -14.83 5.03
C ARG A 156 15.82 -16.24 5.28
N VAL A 157 17.00 -16.54 4.70
CA VAL A 157 17.76 -17.78 4.92
C VAL A 157 19.15 -17.39 5.44
N ARG A 158 19.36 -17.54 6.75
CA ARG A 158 20.62 -17.23 7.44
C ARG A 158 21.36 -18.50 7.84
N ASP A 159 20.61 -19.57 8.06
CA ASP A 159 21.11 -20.87 8.51
C ASP A 159 20.25 -22.03 7.96
N ALA A 160 20.62 -23.25 8.33
CA ALA A 160 19.96 -24.47 7.90
C ALA A 160 18.49 -24.53 8.35
N SER A 161 18.16 -24.02 9.55
CA SER A 161 16.79 -24.00 10.08
C SER A 161 15.89 -23.06 9.28
N ASP A 162 16.40 -21.89 8.89
CA ASP A 162 15.67 -20.96 8.01
C ASP A 162 15.40 -21.60 6.64
N ALA A 163 16.38 -22.36 6.11
CA ALA A 163 16.24 -23.07 4.84
C ALA A 163 15.25 -24.25 4.94
N ASP A 164 15.22 -24.99 6.05
CA ASP A 164 14.24 -26.04 6.30
C ASP A 164 12.82 -25.47 6.42
N ALA A 165 12.67 -24.33 7.08
CA ALA A 165 11.41 -23.62 7.16
C ALA A 165 10.91 -23.13 5.78
N TYR A 166 11.83 -22.71 4.90
CA TYR A 166 11.48 -22.37 3.52
C TYR A 166 10.92 -23.57 2.76
N VAL A 167 11.59 -24.74 2.86
CA VAL A 167 11.14 -25.99 2.22
C VAL A 167 9.74 -26.37 2.73
N ALA A 168 9.51 -26.30 4.05
CA ALA A 168 8.21 -26.61 4.65
C ALA A 168 7.08 -25.69 4.13
N ARG A 169 7.36 -24.42 3.89
CA ARG A 169 6.40 -23.49 3.27
C ARG A 169 6.08 -23.86 1.82
N VAL A 170 7.09 -24.30 1.05
CA VAL A 170 6.83 -24.78 -0.32
C VAL A 170 6.02 -26.08 -0.31
N GLU A 171 6.23 -26.96 0.67
CA GLU A 171 5.40 -28.13 0.84
C GLU A 171 3.93 -27.79 1.15
N ALA A 172 3.70 -26.80 2.04
CA ALA A 172 2.36 -26.32 2.38
C ALA A 172 1.66 -25.54 1.24
N PHE A 173 2.42 -25.02 0.28
CA PHE A 173 1.92 -24.15 -0.78
C PHE A 173 0.82 -24.81 -1.63
N ALA A 174 0.95 -26.10 -1.97
CA ALA A 174 -0.07 -26.83 -2.71
C ALA A 174 -1.43 -26.83 -1.99
N GLY A 175 -1.42 -26.99 -0.66
CA GLY A 175 -2.63 -26.96 0.15
C GLY A 175 -3.32 -25.60 0.15
N VAL A 176 -2.54 -24.51 0.14
CA VAL A 176 -3.09 -23.15 0.04
C VAL A 176 -3.76 -22.91 -1.31
N ILE A 177 -3.13 -23.35 -2.42
CA ILE A 177 -3.71 -23.28 -3.78
C ILE A 177 -5.02 -24.06 -3.84
N ASP A 178 -5.06 -25.28 -3.30
CA ASP A 178 -6.27 -26.11 -3.29
C ASP A 178 -7.40 -25.48 -2.46
N ALA A 179 -7.07 -24.87 -1.32
CA ALA A 179 -8.04 -24.16 -0.48
C ALA A 179 -8.67 -22.96 -1.22
N GLU A 180 -7.86 -22.15 -1.92
CA GLU A 180 -8.35 -21.06 -2.75
C GLU A 180 -9.19 -21.57 -3.92
N THR A 181 -8.78 -22.67 -4.56
CA THR A 181 -9.53 -23.30 -5.65
C THR A 181 -10.90 -23.78 -5.17
N ALA A 182 -11.00 -24.37 -3.98
CA ALA A 182 -12.27 -24.75 -3.37
C ALA A 182 -13.15 -23.53 -3.09
N ARG A 183 -12.60 -22.46 -2.50
CA ARG A 183 -13.34 -21.20 -2.27
C ARG A 183 -13.85 -20.59 -3.57
N GLN A 184 -13.02 -20.53 -4.60
CA GLN A 184 -13.43 -19.98 -5.90
C GLN A 184 -14.55 -20.81 -6.52
N ARG A 185 -14.55 -22.14 -6.34
CA ARG A 185 -15.65 -23.02 -6.80
C ARG A 185 -16.95 -22.76 -6.04
N GLU A 186 -16.88 -22.60 -4.71
CA GLU A 186 -18.02 -22.22 -3.87
C GLU A 186 -18.61 -20.87 -4.30
N ASP A 187 -17.76 -19.89 -4.57
CA ASP A 187 -18.18 -18.55 -4.99
C ASP A 187 -18.77 -18.57 -6.41
N ALA A 188 -18.19 -19.37 -7.31
CA ALA A 188 -18.70 -19.54 -8.67
C ALA A 188 -20.10 -20.20 -8.70
N ALA A 189 -20.40 -21.08 -7.75
CA ALA A 189 -21.75 -21.64 -7.59
C ALA A 189 -22.80 -20.58 -7.22
N LYS A 190 -22.37 -19.45 -6.64
CA LYS A 190 -23.22 -18.27 -6.33
C LYS A 190 -23.23 -17.24 -7.47
N GLY A 191 -22.60 -17.54 -8.61
CA GLY A 191 -22.43 -16.59 -9.72
C GLY A 191 -21.29 -15.56 -9.53
N VAL A 192 -20.41 -15.79 -8.54
CA VAL A 192 -19.32 -14.85 -8.22
C VAL A 192 -18.00 -15.36 -8.79
N PHE A 193 -17.60 -14.81 -9.90
CA PHE A 193 -16.29 -15.00 -10.54
C PHE A 193 -15.94 -13.79 -11.41
N ALA A 194 -14.66 -13.61 -11.68
CA ALA A 194 -14.14 -12.43 -12.36
C ALA A 194 -14.59 -12.35 -13.84
N PRO A 195 -14.60 -11.15 -14.44
CA PRO A 195 -14.82 -10.99 -15.86
C PRO A 195 -13.77 -11.70 -16.71
N ASP A 196 -14.12 -11.92 -17.98
CA ASP A 196 -13.33 -12.69 -18.96
C ASP A 196 -11.88 -12.21 -19.08
N TYR A 197 -11.63 -10.92 -19.22
CA TYR A 197 -10.30 -10.33 -19.36
C TYR A 197 -9.43 -10.46 -18.11
N ILE A 198 -10.05 -10.49 -16.93
CA ILE A 198 -9.36 -10.77 -15.65
C ILE A 198 -8.94 -12.24 -15.60
N LEU A 199 -9.86 -13.15 -15.96
CA LEU A 199 -9.56 -14.58 -16.01
C LEU A 199 -8.49 -14.89 -17.07
N ASP A 200 -8.53 -14.24 -18.24
CA ASP A 200 -7.49 -14.37 -19.28
C ASP A 200 -6.11 -13.95 -18.74
N THR A 201 -6.05 -12.86 -17.97
CA THR A 201 -4.79 -12.41 -17.38
C THR A 201 -4.32 -13.37 -16.28
N THR A 202 -5.24 -13.85 -15.45
CA THR A 202 -4.97 -14.85 -14.42
C THR A 202 -4.44 -16.15 -15.02
N LEU A 203 -5.05 -16.63 -16.10
CA LEU A 203 -4.60 -17.84 -16.83
C LEU A 203 -3.17 -17.68 -17.37
N ARG A 204 -2.85 -16.50 -17.96
CA ARG A 204 -1.48 -16.23 -18.43
C ARG A 204 -0.47 -16.22 -17.29
N GLN A 205 -0.84 -15.68 -16.12
CA GLN A 205 0.05 -15.66 -14.95
C GLN A 205 0.24 -17.06 -14.35
N LEU A 206 -0.85 -17.87 -14.26
CA LEU A 206 -0.77 -19.27 -13.85
C LEU A 206 0.15 -20.07 -14.78
N ALA A 207 0.00 -19.91 -16.11
CA ALA A 207 0.86 -20.54 -17.10
C ALA A 207 2.33 -20.13 -16.92
N ALA A 208 2.61 -18.85 -16.68
CA ALA A 208 3.96 -18.34 -16.47
C ALA A 208 4.69 -18.94 -15.26
N VAL A 209 3.94 -19.44 -14.26
CA VAL A 209 4.51 -20.19 -13.12
C VAL A 209 4.59 -21.68 -13.43
N ARG A 210 3.49 -22.26 -13.97
CA ARG A 210 3.30 -23.71 -14.15
C ARG A 210 4.15 -24.31 -15.27
N ASP A 211 4.34 -23.56 -16.36
CA ASP A 211 4.98 -24.06 -17.59
C ASP A 211 6.53 -23.96 -17.53
N LYS A 212 7.10 -23.57 -16.40
CA LYS A 212 8.54 -23.60 -16.14
C LYS A 212 9.01 -25.01 -15.76
N ALA A 213 10.27 -25.32 -16.04
CA ALA A 213 10.94 -26.45 -15.41
C ALA A 213 10.94 -26.26 -13.87
N PRO A 214 10.78 -27.30 -13.07
CA PRO A 214 10.68 -27.18 -11.60
C PRO A 214 11.84 -26.41 -10.96
N GLU A 215 13.07 -26.66 -11.41
CA GLU A 215 14.28 -26.00 -10.97
C GLU A 215 14.40 -24.52 -11.41
N ALA A 216 13.67 -24.11 -12.45
CA ALA A 216 13.62 -22.75 -12.96
C ALA A 216 12.45 -21.93 -12.35
N THR A 217 11.67 -22.51 -11.42
CA THR A 217 10.62 -21.79 -10.71
C THR A 217 11.21 -20.76 -9.76
N GLY A 218 10.43 -19.68 -9.48
CA GLY A 218 10.84 -18.64 -8.53
C GLY A 218 11.29 -19.21 -7.17
N PRO A 219 10.50 -20.07 -6.49
CA PRO A 219 10.90 -20.65 -5.21
C PRO A 219 12.22 -21.44 -5.25
N ALA A 220 12.48 -22.24 -6.30
CA ALA A 220 13.69 -23.02 -6.41
C ALA A 220 14.94 -22.17 -6.68
N THR A 221 14.84 -21.21 -7.61
CA THR A 221 15.94 -20.30 -7.95
C THR A 221 16.25 -19.33 -6.80
N ASP A 222 15.23 -18.80 -6.13
CA ASP A 222 15.39 -17.91 -4.98
C ASP A 222 16.09 -18.62 -3.81
N LEU A 223 15.64 -19.83 -3.46
CA LEU A 223 16.30 -20.60 -2.39
C LEU A 223 17.75 -20.92 -2.77
N SER A 224 18.04 -21.27 -4.03
CA SER A 224 19.41 -21.53 -4.49
C SER A 224 20.32 -20.32 -4.27
N VAL A 225 19.84 -19.10 -4.59
CA VAL A 225 20.58 -17.85 -4.36
C VAL A 225 20.81 -17.61 -2.87
N LYS A 226 19.77 -17.80 -2.05
CA LYS A 226 19.85 -17.59 -0.58
C LYS A 226 20.78 -18.60 0.10
N LEU A 227 20.73 -19.87 -0.31
CA LEU A 227 21.66 -20.90 0.20
C LEU A 227 23.12 -20.56 -0.11
N LYS A 228 23.40 -20.15 -1.35
CA LYS A 228 24.73 -19.71 -1.74
C LYS A 228 25.22 -18.52 -0.91
N ALA A 229 24.35 -17.53 -0.69
CA ALA A 229 24.68 -16.36 0.13
C ALA A 229 24.94 -16.70 1.61
N ALA A 230 24.27 -17.74 2.12
CA ALA A 230 24.43 -18.25 3.48
C ALA A 230 25.54 -19.34 3.62
N ASN A 231 26.27 -19.66 2.54
CA ASN A 231 27.25 -20.76 2.48
C ASN A 231 26.65 -22.11 2.90
N LEU A 232 25.39 -22.39 2.49
CA LEU A 232 24.70 -23.65 2.77
C LEU A 232 24.67 -24.56 1.54
N PRO A 233 24.58 -25.88 1.74
CA PRO A 233 24.51 -26.86 0.66
C PRO A 233 23.24 -26.71 -0.19
N PRO A 234 23.28 -27.06 -1.51
CA PRO A 234 22.21 -26.80 -2.46
C PRO A 234 21.03 -27.80 -2.43
N GLU A 235 21.11 -28.90 -1.65
CA GLU A 235 20.15 -30.01 -1.68
C GLU A 235 18.72 -29.55 -1.36
N ARG A 236 18.54 -28.52 -0.55
CA ARG A 236 17.23 -27.95 -0.22
C ARG A 236 16.58 -27.26 -1.42
N ALA A 237 17.36 -26.64 -2.29
CA ALA A 237 16.81 -26.09 -3.55
C ALA A 237 16.35 -27.20 -4.49
N GLN A 238 17.04 -28.33 -4.53
CA GLN A 238 16.61 -29.53 -5.27
C GLN A 238 15.33 -30.12 -4.65
N ALA A 239 15.21 -30.15 -3.33
CA ALA A 239 13.99 -30.57 -2.65
C ALA A 239 12.81 -29.66 -2.99
N VAL A 240 13.01 -28.35 -3.04
CA VAL A 240 12.00 -27.39 -3.50
C VAL A 240 11.58 -27.68 -4.94
N ALA A 241 12.52 -27.93 -5.86
CA ALA A 241 12.18 -28.28 -7.24
C ALA A 241 11.32 -29.55 -7.33
N ARG A 242 11.64 -30.60 -6.55
CA ARG A 242 10.79 -31.81 -6.45
C ARG A 242 9.41 -31.49 -5.91
N LEU A 243 9.28 -30.70 -4.83
CA LEU A 243 7.98 -30.29 -4.28
C LEU A 243 7.16 -29.48 -5.28
N MET A 244 7.81 -28.60 -6.05
CA MET A 244 7.13 -27.89 -7.14
C MET A 244 6.55 -28.86 -8.16
N ALA A 245 7.33 -29.86 -8.62
CA ALA A 245 6.89 -30.84 -9.60
C ALA A 245 5.75 -31.75 -9.06
N GLU A 246 5.94 -32.30 -7.84
CA GLU A 246 5.11 -33.39 -7.32
C GLU A 246 3.85 -32.89 -6.60
N ARG A 247 3.86 -31.68 -6.06
CA ARG A 247 2.77 -31.14 -5.22
C ARG A 247 2.17 -29.87 -5.79
N VAL A 248 3.01 -28.85 -6.07
CA VAL A 248 2.52 -27.52 -6.44
C VAL A 248 1.97 -27.49 -7.86
N PHE A 249 2.66 -28.10 -8.83
CA PHE A 249 2.20 -28.13 -10.22
C PHE A 249 0.85 -28.85 -10.38
N PRO A 250 0.59 -30.01 -9.77
CA PRO A 250 -0.74 -30.61 -9.81
C PRO A 250 -1.83 -29.72 -9.19
N ALA A 251 -1.54 -28.98 -8.12
CA ALA A 251 -2.48 -28.01 -7.54
C ALA A 251 -2.76 -26.83 -8.48
N LEU A 252 -1.71 -26.28 -9.12
CA LEU A 252 -1.85 -25.24 -10.15
C LEU A 252 -2.64 -25.74 -11.37
N ASP A 253 -2.48 -26.99 -11.78
CA ASP A 253 -3.26 -27.58 -12.89
C ASP A 253 -4.75 -27.66 -12.55
N ARG A 254 -5.10 -28.06 -11.31
CA ARG A 254 -6.50 -28.03 -10.83
C ARG A 254 -7.07 -26.62 -10.78
N GLN A 255 -6.28 -25.66 -10.31
CA GLN A 255 -6.69 -24.24 -10.26
C GLN A 255 -6.88 -23.69 -11.68
N ARG A 256 -5.93 -23.96 -12.60
CA ARG A 256 -6.01 -23.56 -14.00
C ARG A 256 -7.21 -24.15 -14.71
N ALA A 257 -7.52 -25.42 -14.45
CA ALA A 257 -8.72 -26.09 -15.02
C ALA A 257 -10.02 -25.38 -14.58
N LEU A 258 -10.14 -25.04 -13.28
CA LEU A 258 -11.30 -24.28 -12.78
C LEU A 258 -11.38 -22.89 -13.44
N VAL A 259 -10.26 -22.14 -13.49
CA VAL A 259 -10.25 -20.79 -14.08
C VAL A 259 -10.61 -20.85 -15.58
N THR A 260 -10.17 -21.90 -16.30
CA THR A 260 -10.53 -22.12 -17.71
C THR A 260 -12.03 -22.42 -17.87
N GLU A 261 -12.61 -23.26 -17.01
CA GLU A 261 -14.06 -23.50 -16.97
C GLU A 261 -14.83 -22.19 -16.76
N LEU A 262 -14.45 -21.41 -15.76
CA LEU A 262 -15.09 -20.14 -15.43
C LEU A 262 -14.96 -19.14 -16.56
N ARG A 263 -13.80 -19.12 -17.26
CA ARG A 263 -13.59 -18.26 -18.43
C ARG A 263 -14.61 -18.53 -19.56
N GLY A 264 -14.98 -19.79 -19.75
CA GLY A 264 -16.01 -20.17 -20.75
C GLY A 264 -17.42 -19.64 -20.41
N ARG A 265 -17.66 -19.26 -19.15
CA ARG A 265 -18.95 -18.75 -18.65
C ARG A 265 -18.92 -17.25 -18.32
N ALA A 266 -17.74 -16.63 -18.39
CA ALA A 266 -17.53 -15.27 -17.93
C ALA A 266 -18.15 -14.24 -18.89
N VAL A 267 -18.66 -13.16 -18.30
CA VAL A 267 -19.14 -11.98 -18.99
C VAL A 267 -18.05 -10.89 -18.98
N HIS A 268 -18.20 -9.88 -19.83
CA HIS A 268 -17.24 -8.78 -19.96
C HIS A 268 -17.48 -7.61 -18.99
N ASP A 269 -18.59 -7.62 -18.28
CA ASP A 269 -19.00 -6.52 -17.40
C ASP A 269 -18.00 -6.29 -16.26
N ALA A 270 -17.51 -5.06 -16.14
CA ALA A 270 -16.47 -4.68 -15.19
C ALA A 270 -17.00 -4.45 -13.77
N GLY A 271 -18.26 -4.02 -13.64
CA GLY A 271 -18.82 -3.56 -12.37
C GLY A 271 -19.29 -4.70 -11.45
N VAL A 272 -19.18 -4.48 -10.14
CA VAL A 272 -19.67 -5.44 -9.13
C VAL A 272 -21.19 -5.43 -9.00
N TRP A 273 -21.89 -4.49 -9.61
CA TRP A 273 -23.37 -4.44 -9.65
C TRP A 273 -24.01 -5.73 -10.20
N ARG A 274 -23.26 -6.54 -10.94
CA ARG A 274 -23.68 -7.84 -11.47
C ARG A 274 -23.63 -8.98 -10.45
N LEU A 275 -22.98 -8.76 -9.30
CA LEU A 275 -22.83 -9.76 -8.23
C LEU A 275 -24.02 -9.70 -7.27
N PRO A 276 -24.23 -10.76 -6.46
CA PRO A 276 -25.23 -10.71 -5.39
C PRO A 276 -25.01 -9.48 -4.49
N ASP A 277 -26.07 -8.72 -4.22
CA ASP A 277 -26.01 -7.46 -3.46
C ASP A 277 -24.98 -6.44 -3.96
N GLY A 278 -24.69 -6.43 -5.27
CA GLY A 278 -23.55 -5.73 -5.87
C GLY A 278 -23.49 -4.24 -5.57
N ASP A 279 -24.63 -3.52 -5.60
CA ASP A 279 -24.67 -2.09 -5.27
C ASP A 279 -24.33 -1.86 -3.79
N ALA A 280 -24.86 -2.68 -2.88
CA ALA A 280 -24.52 -2.62 -1.45
C ALA A 280 -23.07 -3.05 -1.19
N TYR A 281 -22.57 -4.03 -1.97
CA TYR A 281 -21.16 -4.43 -1.92
C TYR A 281 -20.24 -3.28 -2.32
N TYR A 282 -20.55 -2.56 -3.40
CA TYR A 282 -19.75 -1.40 -3.83
C TYR A 282 -19.72 -0.31 -2.76
N ALA A 283 -20.88 0.04 -2.20
CA ALA A 283 -20.97 1.03 -1.12
C ALA A 283 -20.10 0.63 0.08
N ALA A 284 -20.17 -0.64 0.50
CA ALA A 284 -19.36 -1.15 1.61
C ALA A 284 -17.85 -1.17 1.26
N ALA A 285 -17.48 -1.54 0.04
CA ALA A 285 -16.10 -1.55 -0.43
C ALA A 285 -15.50 -0.13 -0.48
N ALA A 286 -16.25 0.82 -1.04
CA ALA A 286 -15.84 2.22 -1.08
C ALA A 286 -15.69 2.81 0.33
N SER A 287 -16.67 2.57 1.22
CA SER A 287 -16.60 3.01 2.62
C SER A 287 -15.43 2.36 3.37
N ALA A 288 -15.14 1.07 3.15
CA ALA A 288 -14.00 0.40 3.76
C ALA A 288 -12.65 0.98 3.30
N ALA A 289 -12.53 1.31 2.01
CA ALA A 289 -11.30 1.87 1.45
C ALA A 289 -11.08 3.34 1.83
N THR A 290 -12.14 4.14 1.82
CA THR A 290 -12.09 5.59 2.09
C THR A 290 -12.23 5.93 3.56
N THR A 291 -12.84 5.05 4.34
CA THR A 291 -13.23 5.23 5.75
C THR A 291 -14.21 6.40 5.97
N VAL A 292 -14.95 6.76 4.92
CA VAL A 292 -16.10 7.68 4.94
C VAL A 292 -17.24 7.10 4.13
N ASP A 293 -18.47 7.46 4.51
CA ASP A 293 -19.67 6.98 3.84
C ASP A 293 -20.10 7.98 2.77
N LEU A 294 -19.78 7.66 1.52
CA LEU A 294 -20.19 8.40 0.33
C LEU A 294 -20.85 7.44 -0.66
N SER A 295 -21.94 7.86 -1.26
CA SER A 295 -22.57 7.11 -2.35
C SER A 295 -21.71 7.13 -3.62
N GLY A 296 -21.87 6.13 -4.49
CA GLY A 296 -21.21 6.13 -5.79
C GLY A 296 -21.52 7.39 -6.63
N ASP A 297 -22.71 7.96 -6.47
CA ASP A 297 -23.11 9.20 -7.14
C ASP A 297 -22.37 10.44 -6.61
N GLU A 298 -22.16 10.53 -5.32
CA GLU A 298 -21.38 11.61 -4.70
C GLU A 298 -19.91 11.51 -5.10
N ILE A 299 -19.34 10.31 -5.06
CA ILE A 299 -17.97 10.06 -5.53
C ILE A 299 -17.81 10.47 -6.99
N HIS A 300 -18.76 10.07 -7.86
CA HIS A 300 -18.71 10.40 -9.28
C HIS A 300 -18.78 11.90 -9.55
N ARG A 301 -19.73 12.62 -8.92
CA ARG A 301 -19.86 14.09 -9.05
C ARG A 301 -18.63 14.81 -8.53
N MET A 302 -18.10 14.39 -7.39
CA MET A 302 -16.84 14.93 -6.84
C MET A 302 -15.70 14.75 -7.83
N GLY A 303 -15.58 13.55 -8.42
CA GLY A 303 -14.56 13.25 -9.43
C GLY A 303 -14.65 14.17 -10.65
N LEU A 304 -15.83 14.32 -11.22
CA LEU A 304 -16.04 15.19 -12.40
C LEU A 304 -15.70 16.65 -12.12
N ALA A 305 -16.12 17.20 -10.97
CA ALA A 305 -15.82 18.57 -10.58
C ALA A 305 -14.31 18.80 -10.42
N GLN A 306 -13.61 17.88 -9.75
CA GLN A 306 -12.16 17.98 -9.55
C GLN A 306 -11.36 17.77 -10.84
N VAL A 307 -11.82 16.88 -11.73
CA VAL A 307 -11.22 16.72 -13.06
C VAL A 307 -11.30 18.03 -13.84
N ALA A 308 -12.45 18.70 -13.84
CA ALA A 308 -12.62 19.98 -14.54
C ALA A 308 -11.69 21.07 -13.96
N GLU A 309 -11.66 21.21 -12.64
CA GLU A 309 -10.81 22.20 -11.93
C GLU A 309 -9.32 21.98 -12.23
N ILE A 310 -8.83 20.76 -12.04
CA ILE A 310 -7.40 20.44 -12.20
C ILE A 310 -7.00 20.57 -13.67
N SER A 311 -7.87 20.14 -14.61
CA SER A 311 -7.62 20.29 -16.06
C SER A 311 -7.48 21.77 -16.45
N ALA A 312 -8.30 22.66 -15.88
CA ALA A 312 -8.19 24.10 -16.14
C ALA A 312 -6.86 24.70 -15.66
N ARG A 313 -6.35 24.24 -14.50
CA ARG A 313 -5.03 24.66 -14.01
C ARG A 313 -3.91 24.17 -14.94
N ILE A 314 -3.93 22.91 -15.35
CA ILE A 314 -2.95 22.35 -16.31
C ILE A 314 -3.02 23.09 -17.65
N ASP A 315 -4.21 23.38 -18.14
CA ASP A 315 -4.43 24.13 -19.41
C ASP A 315 -3.72 25.47 -19.40
N GLY A 316 -3.85 26.23 -18.30
CA GLY A 316 -3.19 27.53 -18.14
C GLY A 316 -1.66 27.41 -18.20
N ILE A 317 -1.06 26.46 -17.50
CA ILE A 317 0.40 26.26 -17.49
C ILE A 317 0.88 25.80 -18.86
N LEU A 318 0.21 24.81 -19.48
CA LEU A 318 0.62 24.29 -20.79
C LEU A 318 0.55 25.38 -21.88
N LYS A 319 -0.48 26.23 -21.87
CA LYS A 319 -0.57 27.39 -22.79
C LYS A 319 0.59 28.36 -22.59
N ALA A 320 0.94 28.68 -21.35
CA ALA A 320 2.09 29.54 -21.05
C ALA A 320 3.44 28.94 -21.51
N GLN A 321 3.50 27.60 -21.64
CA GLN A 321 4.65 26.86 -22.16
C GLN A 321 4.58 26.66 -23.71
N GLY A 322 3.70 27.37 -24.41
CA GLY A 322 3.54 27.27 -25.86
C GLY A 322 2.79 26.03 -26.35
N MET A 323 2.21 25.25 -25.46
CA MET A 323 1.44 24.03 -25.78
C MET A 323 -0.06 24.36 -25.75
N SER A 324 -0.61 24.94 -26.83
CA SER A 324 -1.99 25.45 -26.87
C SER A 324 -2.97 24.61 -27.70
N THR A 325 -2.48 23.68 -28.52
CA THR A 325 -3.30 22.91 -29.48
C THR A 325 -3.75 21.57 -28.91
N GLY A 326 -5.02 21.21 -29.10
CA GLY A 326 -5.60 19.97 -28.63
C GLY A 326 -6.15 20.03 -27.19
N SER A 327 -6.74 18.95 -26.72
CA SER A 327 -7.20 18.81 -25.33
C SER A 327 -6.03 18.78 -24.35
N VAL A 328 -6.31 18.94 -23.05
CA VAL A 328 -5.28 18.78 -22.00
C VAL A 328 -4.67 17.39 -22.08
N GLY A 329 -5.48 16.34 -22.27
CA GLY A 329 -4.99 14.96 -22.42
C GLY A 329 -4.05 14.80 -23.62
N ASP A 330 -4.39 15.35 -24.79
CA ASP A 330 -3.54 15.27 -25.98
C ASP A 330 -2.18 15.94 -25.75
N ARG A 331 -2.19 17.11 -25.11
CA ARG A 331 -0.96 17.85 -24.77
C ARG A 331 -0.11 17.11 -23.72
N LEU A 332 -0.73 16.44 -22.76
CA LEU A 332 -0.04 15.58 -21.80
C LEU A 332 0.57 14.34 -22.49
N VAL A 333 -0.14 13.75 -23.49
CA VAL A 333 0.45 12.67 -24.31
C VAL A 333 1.68 13.17 -25.05
N ALA A 334 1.60 14.38 -25.65
CA ALA A 334 2.73 14.98 -26.34
C ALA A 334 3.90 15.27 -25.39
N LEU A 335 3.62 15.82 -24.21
CA LEU A 335 4.62 16.12 -23.17
C LEU A 335 5.34 14.86 -22.68
N ASN A 336 4.61 13.76 -22.46
CA ASN A 336 5.17 12.47 -22.06
C ASN A 336 6.18 11.89 -23.06
N LYS A 337 6.13 12.34 -24.31
CA LYS A 337 7.00 11.85 -25.40
C LYS A 337 8.10 12.84 -25.78
N ARG A 338 8.16 14.01 -25.15
CA ARG A 338 9.17 15.02 -25.48
C ARG A 338 10.57 14.52 -25.14
N PRO A 339 11.53 14.53 -26.10
CA PRO A 339 12.88 13.98 -25.88
C PRO A 339 13.64 14.63 -24.71
N ASP A 340 13.45 15.93 -24.47
CA ASP A 340 14.07 16.66 -23.37
C ASP A 340 13.53 16.23 -22.00
N GLN A 341 12.35 15.63 -21.96
CA GLN A 341 11.70 15.08 -20.76
C GLN A 341 12.04 13.61 -20.48
N LEU A 342 12.84 12.97 -21.30
CA LEU A 342 13.15 11.56 -21.18
C LEU A 342 14.62 11.34 -20.83
N TYR A 343 14.86 10.26 -20.07
CA TYR A 343 16.19 9.70 -19.90
C TYR A 343 16.43 8.59 -20.93
N PRO A 344 17.65 8.42 -21.44
CA PRO A 344 18.00 7.27 -22.27
C PRO A 344 17.68 5.96 -21.55
N ASN A 345 17.09 4.99 -22.27
CA ASN A 345 16.77 3.67 -21.69
C ASN A 345 18.02 2.76 -21.67
N THR A 346 19.08 3.24 -21.02
CA THR A 346 20.37 2.61 -20.80
C THR A 346 20.72 2.63 -19.33
N ASP A 347 21.71 1.82 -18.89
CA ASP A 347 22.10 1.82 -17.48
C ASP A 347 22.64 3.18 -17.00
N PRO A 348 23.46 3.93 -17.77
CA PRO A 348 23.81 5.30 -17.40
C PRO A 348 22.60 6.23 -17.31
N GLY A 349 21.61 6.09 -18.20
CA GLY A 349 20.36 6.86 -18.14
C GLY A 349 19.51 6.54 -16.91
N ARG A 350 19.44 5.26 -16.51
CA ARG A 350 18.79 4.82 -15.28
C ARG A 350 19.45 5.39 -14.04
N GLU A 351 20.79 5.36 -13.99
CA GLU A 351 21.53 5.93 -12.86
C GLU A 351 21.37 7.44 -12.77
N ALA A 352 21.43 8.17 -13.88
CA ALA A 352 21.15 9.61 -13.92
C ALA A 352 19.74 9.95 -13.40
N LEU A 353 18.74 9.11 -13.70
CA LEU A 353 17.39 9.25 -13.15
C LEU A 353 17.39 9.02 -11.63
N LEU A 354 18.05 7.98 -11.13
CA LEU A 354 18.16 7.71 -9.69
C LEU A 354 18.86 8.86 -8.95
N ASP A 355 19.90 9.43 -9.54
CA ASP A 355 20.62 10.60 -8.97
C ASP A 355 19.71 11.83 -8.88
N GLN A 356 18.87 12.07 -9.89
CA GLN A 356 17.87 13.14 -9.82
C GLN A 356 16.88 12.91 -8.67
N LEU A 357 16.37 11.70 -8.46
CA LEU A 357 15.47 11.38 -7.35
C LEU A 357 16.16 11.61 -5.99
N ARG A 358 17.41 11.16 -5.84
CA ARG A 358 18.20 11.39 -4.62
C ARG A 358 18.39 12.88 -4.35
N ALA A 359 18.68 13.67 -5.39
CA ALA A 359 18.83 15.13 -5.28
C ALA A 359 17.52 15.82 -4.87
N GLN A 360 16.39 15.42 -5.45
CA GLN A 360 15.06 15.96 -5.10
C GLN A 360 14.70 15.66 -3.65
N ILE A 361 14.94 14.43 -3.19
CA ILE A 361 14.73 14.04 -1.79
C ILE A 361 15.65 14.83 -0.85
N ALA A 362 16.92 15.01 -1.21
CA ALA A 362 17.86 15.80 -0.41
C ALA A 362 17.47 17.28 -0.33
N ALA A 363 16.93 17.85 -1.41
CA ALA A 363 16.42 19.22 -1.42
C ALA A 363 15.19 19.36 -0.50
N MET A 364 14.22 18.44 -0.60
CA MET A 364 13.03 18.41 0.26
C MET A 364 13.41 18.22 1.74
N SER A 365 14.38 17.36 2.05
CA SER A 365 14.83 17.10 3.43
C SER A 365 15.24 18.37 4.17
N LYS A 366 15.87 19.33 3.48
CA LYS A 366 16.29 20.60 4.07
C LYS A 366 15.11 21.51 4.43
N ARG A 367 13.97 21.32 3.77
CA ARG A 367 12.76 22.13 3.94
C ARG A 367 11.77 21.52 4.95
N LEU A 368 11.89 20.21 5.27
CA LEU A 368 10.97 19.52 6.18
C LEU A 368 10.81 20.23 7.55
N PRO A 369 11.89 20.77 8.20
CA PRO A 369 11.74 21.47 9.48
C PRO A 369 10.84 22.71 9.44
N GLU A 370 10.48 23.21 8.27
CA GLU A 370 9.52 24.31 8.12
C GLU A 370 8.08 23.84 8.42
N GLN A 371 7.80 22.57 8.13
CA GLN A 371 6.45 22.00 8.19
C GLN A 371 6.25 20.96 9.31
N PHE A 372 7.33 20.36 9.81
CA PHE A 372 7.27 19.23 10.73
C PHE A 372 8.14 19.46 11.97
N ALA A 373 7.56 19.24 13.15
CA ALA A 373 8.28 19.29 14.43
C ALA A 373 9.02 17.98 14.74
N VAL A 374 8.54 16.86 14.19
CA VAL A 374 9.12 15.51 14.38
C VAL A 374 9.43 14.94 13.01
N LEU A 375 10.65 14.46 12.83
CA LEU A 375 11.11 13.83 11.59
C LEU A 375 11.53 12.39 11.89
N PRO A 376 11.35 11.45 10.93
CA PRO A 376 11.84 10.09 11.06
C PRO A 376 13.36 10.05 11.25
N ARG A 377 13.83 9.09 12.04
CA ARG A 377 15.26 8.82 12.24
C ARG A 377 15.83 7.97 11.11
N ALA A 378 15.06 6.99 10.64
CA ALA A 378 15.49 6.11 9.56
C ALA A 378 15.49 6.87 8.23
N PRO A 379 16.59 6.83 7.45
CA PRO A 379 16.62 7.37 6.11
C PRO A 379 15.83 6.51 5.13
N VAL A 380 15.42 7.09 4.01
CA VAL A 380 14.87 6.36 2.86
C VAL A 380 15.91 6.24 1.76
N GLU A 381 16.11 5.01 1.28
CA GLU A 381 16.96 4.74 0.13
C GLU A 381 16.14 4.72 -1.16
N VAL A 382 16.72 5.20 -2.26
CA VAL A 382 16.12 5.09 -3.59
C VAL A 382 16.77 3.94 -4.33
N ARG A 383 15.97 2.97 -4.75
CA ARG A 383 16.45 1.80 -5.48
C ARG A 383 15.60 1.50 -6.71
N ARG A 384 16.24 0.95 -7.74
CA ARG A 384 15.52 0.35 -8.87
C ARG A 384 14.78 -0.90 -8.41
N VAL A 385 13.56 -1.09 -8.91
CA VAL A 385 12.87 -2.39 -8.80
C VAL A 385 13.76 -3.48 -9.41
N PRO A 386 14.01 -4.60 -8.71
CA PRO A 386 14.84 -5.68 -9.24
C PRO A 386 14.33 -6.18 -10.60
N GLU A 387 15.25 -6.45 -11.52
CA GLU A 387 14.92 -6.81 -12.91
C GLU A 387 14.00 -8.02 -13.01
N ALA A 388 14.19 -8.99 -12.13
CA ALA A 388 13.41 -10.22 -12.11
C ALA A 388 11.90 -10.00 -11.90
N ILE A 389 11.51 -8.90 -11.22
CA ILE A 389 10.11 -8.62 -10.87
C ILE A 389 9.56 -7.34 -11.52
N GLN A 390 10.39 -6.56 -12.21
CA GLN A 390 10.01 -5.23 -12.74
C GLN A 390 8.85 -5.29 -13.74
N ALA A 391 8.66 -6.43 -14.44
CA ALA A 391 7.59 -6.56 -15.43
C ALA A 391 6.18 -6.50 -14.81
N GLY A 392 6.02 -6.94 -13.56
CA GLY A 392 4.74 -6.95 -12.84
C GLY A 392 4.66 -5.89 -11.72
N ALA A 393 5.74 -5.17 -11.45
CA ALA A 393 5.79 -4.20 -10.37
C ALA A 393 5.13 -2.87 -10.76
N PRO A 394 4.55 -2.12 -9.78
CA PRO A 394 4.08 -0.76 -9.99
C PRO A 394 5.19 0.17 -10.49
N GLY A 395 4.80 1.36 -10.90
CA GLY A 395 5.72 2.38 -11.38
C GLY A 395 6.69 2.92 -10.32
N GLY A 396 6.24 2.98 -9.07
CA GLY A 396 7.02 3.26 -7.87
C GLY A 396 6.22 2.77 -6.67
N TYR A 397 6.92 2.45 -5.58
CA TYR A 397 6.29 2.10 -4.32
C TYR A 397 7.26 2.25 -3.15
N TYR A 398 6.71 2.53 -2.00
CA TYR A 398 7.45 2.62 -0.75
C TYR A 398 7.42 1.29 0.01
N GLN A 399 8.55 0.91 0.58
CA GLN A 399 8.69 -0.19 1.52
C GLN A 399 9.28 0.32 2.83
N SER A 400 8.55 0.17 3.93
CA SER A 400 9.01 0.62 5.25
C SER A 400 10.23 -0.16 5.74
N ALA A 401 11.01 0.45 6.64
CA ALA A 401 12.01 -0.27 7.42
C ALA A 401 11.36 -1.39 8.25
N SER A 402 12.16 -2.38 8.65
CA SER A 402 11.73 -3.37 9.64
C SER A 402 11.72 -2.74 11.04
N LEU A 403 10.88 -3.28 11.94
CA LEU A 403 10.79 -2.80 13.32
C LEU A 403 12.11 -2.98 14.10
N ASP A 404 12.87 -4.02 13.76
CA ASP A 404 14.19 -4.34 14.36
C ASP A 404 15.34 -3.55 13.73
N GLY A 405 15.06 -2.66 12.76
CA GLY A 405 16.08 -1.87 12.05
C GLY A 405 16.98 -2.68 11.10
N SER A 406 16.77 -3.98 10.95
CA SER A 406 17.63 -4.86 10.14
C SER A 406 17.45 -4.68 8.63
N ARG A 407 16.38 -3.99 8.19
CA ARG A 407 16.10 -3.66 6.81
C ARG A 407 15.76 -2.17 6.69
N PRO A 408 16.44 -1.42 5.77
CA PRO A 408 16.18 -0.01 5.57
C PRO A 408 14.80 0.25 4.95
N ALA A 409 14.34 1.48 5.05
CA ALA A 409 13.22 1.98 4.26
C ALA A 409 13.66 2.22 2.82
N ILE A 410 12.83 1.85 1.85
CA ILE A 410 13.20 1.92 0.44
C ILE A 410 12.04 2.51 -0.38
N TYR A 411 12.35 3.52 -1.18
CA TYR A 411 11.55 3.94 -2.31
C TYR A 411 12.03 3.19 -3.56
N PHE A 412 11.22 2.28 -4.04
CA PHE A 412 11.47 1.55 -5.28
C PHE A 412 10.87 2.29 -6.48
N ILE A 413 11.66 2.45 -7.55
CA ILE A 413 11.20 2.96 -8.82
C ILE A 413 11.39 1.90 -9.93
N ASN A 414 10.35 1.68 -10.73
CA ASN A 414 10.40 0.73 -11.84
C ASN A 414 11.03 1.41 -13.06
N LEU A 415 12.24 0.98 -13.39
CA LEU A 415 13.04 1.47 -14.53
C LEU A 415 13.19 0.41 -15.63
N ARG A 416 12.19 -0.46 -15.78
CA ARG A 416 12.14 -1.40 -16.91
C ARG A 416 12.25 -0.64 -18.24
N ASP A 417 11.51 0.46 -18.35
CA ASP A 417 11.60 1.42 -19.41
C ASP A 417 11.61 2.86 -18.83
N THR A 418 12.71 3.59 -19.06
CA THR A 418 12.84 4.97 -18.58
C THR A 418 11.87 5.93 -19.27
N PHE A 419 11.36 5.58 -20.46
CA PHE A 419 10.38 6.39 -21.18
C PHE A 419 9.00 6.42 -20.49
N ASP A 420 8.74 5.45 -19.61
CA ASP A 420 7.57 5.49 -18.73
C ASP A 420 7.70 6.48 -17.56
N ARG A 421 8.87 7.14 -17.43
CA ARG A 421 9.24 8.02 -16.31
C ARG A 421 9.75 9.36 -16.81
N PRO A 422 8.89 10.19 -17.42
CA PRO A 422 9.30 11.52 -17.87
C PRO A 422 9.72 12.39 -16.67
N LYS A 423 10.73 13.24 -16.89
CA LYS A 423 11.38 14.06 -15.86
C LYS A 423 10.39 14.92 -15.08
N PHE A 424 9.42 15.52 -15.75
CA PHE A 424 8.45 16.41 -15.11
C PHE A 424 7.56 15.72 -14.06
N GLY A 425 7.42 14.39 -14.10
CA GLY A 425 6.64 13.62 -13.11
C GLY A 425 7.47 13.05 -11.96
N LEU A 426 8.80 13.16 -11.98
CA LEU A 426 9.68 12.48 -11.02
C LEU A 426 9.62 13.11 -9.62
N ALA A 427 9.60 14.42 -9.53
CA ALA A 427 9.58 15.13 -8.25
C ALA A 427 8.33 14.81 -7.44
N THR A 428 7.16 14.88 -8.06
CA THR A 428 5.89 14.57 -7.39
C THR A 428 5.83 13.11 -6.93
N LEU A 429 6.36 12.17 -7.71
CA LEU A 429 6.43 10.76 -7.29
C LEU A 429 7.37 10.58 -6.08
N SER A 430 8.51 11.29 -6.04
CA SER A 430 9.42 11.28 -4.89
C SER A 430 8.77 11.85 -3.63
N TYR A 431 7.97 12.90 -3.77
CA TYR A 431 7.24 13.50 -2.64
C TYR A 431 6.09 12.61 -2.14
N HIS A 432 5.51 11.79 -3.01
CA HIS A 432 4.52 10.79 -2.67
C HIS A 432 5.14 9.59 -1.94
N GLU A 433 6.16 8.95 -2.52
CA GLU A 433 6.71 7.69 -2.01
C GLU A 433 7.70 7.90 -0.85
N ALA A 434 8.53 8.96 -0.94
CA ALA A 434 9.54 9.23 0.07
C ALA A 434 9.07 10.31 1.06
N ILE A 435 9.57 11.53 0.94
CA ILE A 435 9.31 12.65 1.87
C ILE A 435 8.75 13.86 1.12
N PRO A 436 7.73 14.49 1.71
CA PRO A 436 7.08 14.24 3.01
C PRO A 436 5.98 13.16 2.99
N GLY A 437 5.93 12.31 1.96
CA GLY A 437 4.88 11.33 1.70
C GLY A 437 4.92 10.08 2.59
N HIS A 438 4.83 8.90 1.96
CA HIS A 438 4.69 7.62 2.66
C HIS A 438 5.79 7.36 3.68
N HIS A 439 7.06 7.64 3.34
CA HIS A 439 8.16 7.40 4.28
C HIS A 439 7.98 8.17 5.59
N LEU A 440 7.73 9.48 5.50
CA LEU A 440 7.55 10.31 6.69
C LEU A 440 6.36 9.83 7.52
N GLN A 441 5.22 9.57 6.88
CA GLN A 441 3.98 9.15 7.56
C GLN A 441 4.15 7.79 8.26
N VAL A 442 4.69 6.79 7.56
CA VAL A 442 4.81 5.44 8.08
C VAL A 442 5.86 5.37 9.18
N MET A 443 7.02 6.00 8.99
CA MET A 443 8.08 5.97 9.98
C MET A 443 7.74 6.75 11.24
N SER A 444 6.98 7.85 11.14
CA SER A 444 6.49 8.57 12.33
C SER A 444 5.68 7.68 13.27
N ALA A 445 4.94 6.70 12.73
CA ALA A 445 4.22 5.73 13.53
C ALA A 445 5.09 4.54 13.99
N LEU A 446 5.93 4.01 13.10
CA LEU A 446 6.78 2.85 13.38
C LEU A 446 7.82 3.13 14.47
N GLU A 447 8.36 4.33 14.51
CA GLU A 447 9.39 4.75 15.48
C GLU A 447 8.81 5.20 16.83
N SER A 448 7.48 5.24 16.96
CA SER A 448 6.81 5.66 18.20
C SER A 448 6.59 4.46 19.13
N ASP A 449 7.12 4.54 20.37
CA ASP A 449 6.86 3.56 21.42
C ASP A 449 5.51 3.78 22.11
N ASP A 450 4.91 4.95 21.94
CA ASP A 450 3.62 5.30 22.55
C ASP A 450 2.45 4.62 21.82
N ILE A 451 2.61 4.27 20.53
CA ILE A 451 1.57 3.62 19.73
C ILE A 451 1.57 2.09 19.99
N PRO A 452 0.43 1.45 20.30
CA PRO A 452 0.33 -0.01 20.41
C PRO A 452 0.78 -0.74 19.13
N LEU A 453 1.43 -1.90 19.29
CA LEU A 453 1.95 -2.70 18.15
C LEU A 453 0.89 -2.95 17.06
N ILE A 454 -0.34 -3.23 17.47
CA ILE A 454 -1.48 -3.46 16.55
C ILE A 454 -1.78 -2.23 15.66
N ARG A 455 -1.42 -1.01 16.11
CA ARG A 455 -1.63 0.24 15.38
C ARG A 455 -0.39 0.75 14.64
N ARG A 456 0.83 0.39 15.08
CA ARG A 456 2.09 0.90 14.44
C ARG A 456 2.15 0.63 12.95
N ARG A 457 1.52 -0.46 12.48
CA ARG A 457 1.39 -0.82 11.07
C ARG A 457 -0.05 -0.76 10.58
N GLY A 458 -0.90 -0.04 11.29
CA GLY A 458 -2.26 0.22 10.83
C GLY A 458 -2.23 0.91 9.45
N PHE A 459 -2.97 0.36 8.51
CA PHE A 459 -3.10 0.91 7.17
C PHE A 459 -4.57 1.20 6.88
N TYR A 460 -4.86 2.47 6.69
CA TYR A 460 -6.15 2.96 6.19
C TYR A 460 -5.89 3.66 4.88
N SER A 461 -6.37 3.10 3.77
CA SER A 461 -6.03 3.58 2.43
C SER A 461 -6.36 5.07 2.26
N GLY A 462 -7.53 5.53 2.73
CA GLY A 462 -7.90 6.94 2.70
C GLY A 462 -6.95 7.85 3.48
N TYR A 463 -6.43 7.40 4.62
CA TYR A 463 -5.46 8.14 5.41
C TYR A 463 -4.09 8.19 4.70
N SER A 464 -3.52 7.03 4.39
CA SER A 464 -2.14 6.93 3.91
C SER A 464 -1.96 7.45 2.49
N GLU A 465 -2.85 7.09 1.57
CA GLU A 465 -2.81 7.59 0.19
C GLU A 465 -3.27 9.06 0.09
N GLY A 466 -4.22 9.42 0.95
CA GLY A 466 -4.65 10.81 1.08
C GLY A 466 -3.53 11.72 1.58
N TRP A 467 -2.76 11.25 2.57
CA TRP A 467 -1.56 11.93 3.04
C TRP A 467 -0.51 12.06 1.95
N ALA A 468 -0.20 10.99 1.22
CA ALA A 468 0.81 11.01 0.17
C ALA A 468 0.45 11.99 -0.96
N LEU A 469 -0.84 12.11 -1.33
CA LEU A 469 -1.30 13.15 -2.26
C LEU A 469 -1.26 14.56 -1.64
N TYR A 470 -1.61 14.69 -0.37
CA TYR A 470 -1.49 15.96 0.34
C TYR A 470 -0.03 16.42 0.42
N SER A 471 0.92 15.50 0.56
CA SER A 471 2.36 15.82 0.55
C SER A 471 2.85 16.32 -0.82
N GLU A 472 2.26 15.86 -1.93
CA GLU A 472 2.51 16.41 -3.26
C GLU A 472 2.04 17.88 -3.35
N GLN A 473 0.84 18.18 -2.82
CA GLN A 473 0.33 19.55 -2.74
C GLN A 473 1.16 20.41 -1.81
N LEU A 474 1.55 19.88 -0.65
CA LEU A 474 2.40 20.59 0.30
C LEU A 474 3.75 20.98 -0.33
N ALA A 475 4.32 20.10 -1.16
CA ALA A 475 5.55 20.42 -1.90
C ALA A 475 5.35 21.59 -2.87
N ASP A 476 4.22 21.66 -3.58
CA ASP A 476 3.86 22.80 -4.44
C ASP A 476 3.73 24.09 -3.60
N GLU A 477 3.01 24.04 -2.48
CA GLU A 477 2.83 25.16 -1.56
C GLU A 477 4.13 25.61 -0.88
N MET A 478 5.13 24.73 -0.75
CA MET A 478 6.48 25.05 -0.27
C MET A 478 7.39 25.64 -1.36
N GLY A 479 6.92 25.81 -2.59
CA GLY A 479 7.70 26.33 -3.71
C GLY A 479 8.71 25.34 -4.30
N MET A 480 8.50 24.03 -4.13
CA MET A 480 9.43 23.02 -4.68
C MET A 480 9.39 22.93 -6.21
N TYR A 481 8.43 23.58 -6.85
CA TYR A 481 8.31 23.68 -8.31
C TYR A 481 8.57 25.12 -8.81
N ASP A 482 9.08 26.03 -7.95
CA ASP A 482 9.40 27.40 -8.36
C ASP A 482 10.44 27.39 -9.48
N GLY A 483 10.12 28.02 -10.61
CA GLY A 483 10.96 27.98 -11.80
C GLY A 483 10.87 26.70 -12.65
N ASP A 484 10.07 25.70 -12.23
CA ASP A 484 9.81 24.46 -12.98
C ASP A 484 8.32 24.27 -13.29
N PRO A 485 7.75 25.02 -14.26
CA PRO A 485 6.33 24.90 -14.59
C PRO A 485 5.94 23.51 -15.12
N LEU A 486 6.87 22.76 -15.74
CA LEU A 486 6.58 21.38 -16.17
C LEU A 486 6.56 20.42 -14.99
N GLY A 487 7.41 20.59 -13.98
CA GLY A 487 7.32 19.85 -12.72
C GLY A 487 5.98 20.08 -12.03
N GLN A 488 5.47 21.32 -12.05
CA GLN A 488 4.13 21.65 -11.54
C GLN A 488 3.02 20.97 -12.36
N VAL A 489 3.17 20.85 -13.70
CA VAL A 489 2.27 20.03 -14.53
C VAL A 489 2.32 18.57 -14.09
N GLY A 490 3.49 18.03 -13.75
CA GLY A 490 3.64 16.66 -13.25
C GLY A 490 2.86 16.43 -11.94
N TYR A 491 2.96 17.37 -11.00
CA TYR A 491 2.14 17.35 -9.79
C TYR A 491 0.64 17.39 -10.10
N LEU A 492 0.21 18.33 -10.94
CA LEU A 492 -1.21 18.45 -11.30
C LEU A 492 -1.71 17.23 -12.09
N GLN A 493 -0.89 16.61 -12.94
CA GLN A 493 -1.23 15.35 -13.63
C GLN A 493 -1.40 14.20 -12.62
N SER A 494 -0.60 14.16 -11.56
CA SER A 494 -0.76 13.21 -10.46
C SER A 494 -2.11 13.37 -9.75
N LEU A 495 -2.50 14.62 -9.43
CA LEU A 495 -3.82 14.92 -8.87
C LEU A 495 -4.96 14.60 -9.84
N LEU A 496 -4.81 14.97 -11.13
CA LEU A 496 -5.79 14.71 -12.18
C LEU A 496 -6.06 13.21 -12.33
N PHE A 497 -5.00 12.41 -12.33
CA PHE A 497 -5.10 10.95 -12.37
C PHE A 497 -5.92 10.40 -11.21
N ARG A 498 -5.70 10.90 -9.96
CA ARG A 498 -6.46 10.46 -8.78
C ARG A 498 -7.89 10.99 -8.76
N ALA A 499 -8.15 12.18 -9.29
CA ALA A 499 -9.52 12.66 -9.51
C ALA A 499 -10.26 11.82 -10.56
N THR A 500 -9.57 11.45 -11.65
CA THR A 500 -10.11 10.58 -12.68
C THR A 500 -10.48 9.19 -12.14
N ARG A 501 -9.73 8.66 -11.15
CA ARG A 501 -10.06 7.40 -10.48
C ARG A 501 -11.45 7.45 -9.82
N LEU A 502 -11.84 8.58 -9.22
CA LEU A 502 -13.18 8.73 -8.66
C LEU A 502 -14.26 8.53 -9.72
N VAL A 503 -14.03 9.09 -10.93
CA VAL A 503 -14.98 9.01 -12.03
C VAL A 503 -15.07 7.60 -12.60
N VAL A 504 -13.93 6.96 -12.88
CA VAL A 504 -13.93 5.65 -13.57
C VAL A 504 -14.31 4.50 -12.63
N ASP A 505 -13.88 4.52 -11.36
CA ASP A 505 -14.25 3.50 -10.38
C ASP A 505 -15.77 3.53 -10.11
N SER A 506 -16.32 4.69 -9.74
CA SER A 506 -17.77 4.85 -9.58
C SER A 506 -18.53 4.68 -10.91
N GLY A 507 -17.91 5.06 -12.02
CA GLY A 507 -18.42 4.83 -13.36
C GLY A 507 -18.69 3.36 -13.62
N MET A 508 -17.73 2.49 -13.37
CA MET A 508 -17.88 1.04 -13.57
C MET A 508 -18.86 0.41 -12.57
N HIS A 509 -18.70 0.72 -11.29
CA HIS A 509 -19.40 0.01 -10.22
C HIS A 509 -20.79 0.56 -9.90
N ALA A 510 -21.04 1.87 -10.08
CA ALA A 510 -22.32 2.50 -9.79
C ALA A 510 -23.05 3.01 -11.05
N LYS A 511 -22.35 3.30 -12.15
CA LYS A 511 -22.92 3.82 -13.40
C LYS A 511 -22.88 2.83 -14.57
N ARG A 512 -22.49 1.60 -14.34
CA ARG A 512 -22.44 0.50 -15.32
C ARG A 512 -21.61 0.84 -16.57
N TRP A 513 -20.52 1.60 -16.39
CA TRP A 513 -19.58 1.83 -17.51
C TRP A 513 -18.88 0.53 -17.87
N SER A 514 -18.66 0.34 -19.18
CA SER A 514 -17.80 -0.74 -19.65
C SER A 514 -16.33 -0.46 -19.29
N ARG A 515 -15.52 -1.52 -19.32
CA ARG A 515 -14.08 -1.46 -19.20
C ARG A 515 -13.45 -0.49 -20.19
N GLU A 516 -13.89 -0.53 -21.45
CA GLU A 516 -13.40 0.31 -22.57
C GLU A 516 -13.72 1.78 -22.31
N LYS A 517 -14.97 2.09 -21.98
CA LYS A 517 -15.41 3.46 -21.66
C LYS A 517 -14.57 4.04 -20.52
N ALA A 518 -14.33 3.28 -19.46
CA ALA A 518 -13.52 3.72 -18.33
C ALA A 518 -12.05 3.92 -18.74
N THR A 519 -11.50 3.01 -19.57
CA THR A 519 -10.13 3.11 -20.09
C THR A 519 -9.97 4.34 -20.99
N ASP A 520 -10.88 4.55 -21.92
CA ASP A 520 -10.83 5.67 -22.87
C ASP A 520 -10.99 7.01 -22.16
N TYR A 521 -11.88 7.09 -21.16
CA TYR A 521 -12.03 8.28 -20.31
C TYR A 521 -10.73 8.60 -19.57
N LEU A 522 -10.07 7.59 -18.97
CA LEU A 522 -8.81 7.77 -18.23
C LEU A 522 -7.71 8.27 -19.16
N ILE A 523 -7.57 7.68 -20.36
CA ILE A 523 -6.58 8.11 -21.37
C ILE A 523 -6.84 9.56 -21.81
N ALA A 524 -8.08 9.85 -22.23
CA ALA A 524 -8.46 11.15 -22.76
C ALA A 524 -8.28 12.27 -21.72
N THR A 525 -8.46 11.97 -20.44
CA THR A 525 -8.33 12.94 -19.36
C THR A 525 -6.88 13.15 -18.96
N THR A 526 -6.10 12.07 -18.80
CA THR A 526 -4.79 12.12 -18.13
C THR A 526 -3.59 12.05 -19.05
N GLY A 527 -3.79 11.66 -20.31
CA GLY A 527 -2.69 11.39 -21.24
C GLY A 527 -1.84 10.16 -20.93
N ILE A 528 -2.26 9.32 -19.97
CA ILE A 528 -1.53 8.09 -19.60
C ILE A 528 -1.69 7.06 -20.72
N ALA A 529 -0.59 6.35 -21.04
CA ALA A 529 -0.56 5.35 -22.10
C ALA A 529 -1.60 4.24 -21.90
N ARG A 530 -2.19 3.74 -23.02
CA ARG A 530 -3.28 2.77 -23.03
C ARG A 530 -2.99 1.53 -22.17
N GLY A 531 -1.83 0.91 -22.31
CA GLY A 531 -1.50 -0.32 -21.58
C GLY A 531 -1.52 -0.10 -20.06
N ARG A 532 -0.99 1.04 -19.58
CA ARG A 532 -1.02 1.42 -18.18
C ARG A 532 -2.44 1.74 -17.71
N SER A 533 -3.20 2.51 -18.51
CA SER A 533 -4.59 2.85 -18.19
C SER A 533 -5.46 1.61 -18.08
N GLN A 534 -5.29 0.64 -19.00
CA GLN A 534 -5.99 -0.64 -18.98
C GLN A 534 -5.67 -1.46 -17.73
N GLY A 535 -4.39 -1.55 -17.36
CA GLY A 535 -3.96 -2.24 -16.13
C GLY A 535 -4.57 -1.62 -14.87
N GLU A 536 -4.73 -0.29 -14.84
CA GLU A 536 -5.40 0.42 -13.74
C GLU A 536 -6.91 0.08 -13.70
N ILE A 537 -7.60 0.11 -14.83
CA ILE A 537 -9.03 -0.24 -14.88
C ILE A 537 -9.25 -1.71 -14.49
N ASP A 538 -8.39 -2.63 -14.94
CA ASP A 538 -8.43 -4.04 -14.54
C ASP A 538 -8.20 -4.21 -13.02
N ARG A 539 -7.36 -3.36 -12.42
CA ARG A 539 -7.17 -3.33 -10.97
C ARG A 539 -8.44 -2.86 -10.24
N TYR A 540 -9.11 -1.82 -10.74
CA TYR A 540 -10.33 -1.31 -10.10
C TYR A 540 -11.47 -2.31 -10.20
N THR A 541 -11.55 -3.08 -11.29
CA THR A 541 -12.52 -4.18 -11.44
C THR A 541 -12.45 -5.18 -10.29
N VAL A 542 -11.23 -5.48 -9.78
CA VAL A 542 -11.04 -6.50 -8.74
C VAL A 542 -10.89 -5.93 -7.32
N TRP A 543 -10.67 -4.62 -7.20
CA TRP A 543 -10.61 -3.88 -5.93
C TRP A 543 -11.53 -2.64 -5.97
N PRO A 544 -12.87 -2.85 -5.96
CA PRO A 544 -13.82 -1.77 -6.05
C PRO A 544 -13.67 -0.76 -4.91
N GLY A 545 -13.76 0.53 -5.22
CA GLY A 545 -13.68 1.63 -4.25
C GLY A 545 -12.27 1.97 -3.76
N GLN A 546 -11.28 1.06 -3.89
CA GLN A 546 -9.93 1.32 -3.41
C GLN A 546 -9.28 2.51 -4.13
N ALA A 547 -9.50 2.63 -5.43
CA ALA A 547 -8.96 3.73 -6.23
C ALA A 547 -9.50 5.12 -5.80
N CYS A 548 -10.68 5.16 -5.17
CA CYS A 548 -11.29 6.39 -4.66
C CYS A 548 -10.59 6.92 -3.40
N SER A 549 -9.96 6.05 -2.62
CA SER A 549 -9.36 6.39 -1.33
C SER A 549 -8.30 7.49 -1.40
N TYR A 550 -7.55 7.54 -2.49
CA TYR A 550 -6.50 8.54 -2.75
C TYR A 550 -7.05 9.97 -2.71
N LYS A 551 -7.96 10.27 -3.59
CA LYS A 551 -8.44 11.65 -3.77
C LYS A 551 -9.45 12.05 -2.71
N ILE A 552 -10.26 11.13 -2.19
CA ILE A 552 -11.14 11.38 -1.04
C ILE A 552 -10.30 11.69 0.19
N GLY A 553 -9.27 10.89 0.44
CA GLY A 553 -8.33 11.13 1.53
C GLY A 553 -7.62 12.48 1.42
N HIS A 554 -7.08 12.80 0.25
CA HIS A 554 -6.48 14.11 -0.03
C HIS A 554 -7.45 15.27 0.27
N THR A 555 -8.69 15.17 -0.23
CA THR A 555 -9.71 16.20 0.00
C THR A 555 -9.98 16.39 1.50
N MET A 556 -10.00 15.30 2.28
CA MET A 556 -10.16 15.37 3.72
C MET A 556 -8.96 16.03 4.39
N TRP A 557 -7.73 15.64 4.05
CA TRP A 557 -6.52 16.24 4.60
C TRP A 557 -6.46 17.77 4.36
N VAL A 558 -6.74 18.20 3.12
CA VAL A 558 -6.78 19.63 2.76
C VAL A 558 -7.88 20.36 3.54
N LYS A 559 -9.10 19.80 3.58
CA LYS A 559 -10.21 20.36 4.35
C LYS A 559 -9.84 20.58 5.82
N LEU A 560 -9.28 19.57 6.47
CA LEU A 560 -8.94 19.63 7.90
C LEU A 560 -7.82 20.64 8.18
N ARG A 561 -6.80 20.69 7.32
CA ARG A 561 -5.76 21.72 7.39
C ARG A 561 -6.34 23.12 7.27
N ASP A 562 -7.17 23.35 6.28
CA ASP A 562 -7.74 24.67 6.02
C ASP A 562 -8.71 25.09 7.13
N GLU A 563 -9.47 24.17 7.71
CA GLU A 563 -10.29 24.40 8.91
C GLU A 563 -9.41 24.78 10.11
N ALA A 564 -8.33 24.03 10.36
CA ALA A 564 -7.40 24.33 11.44
C ALA A 564 -6.72 25.70 11.24
N LYS A 565 -6.28 26.00 10.01
CA LYS A 565 -5.69 27.30 9.65
C LYS A 565 -6.66 28.46 9.89
N ARG A 566 -7.93 28.33 9.49
CA ARG A 566 -8.95 29.36 9.74
C ARG A 566 -9.21 29.58 11.23
N ARG A 567 -9.26 28.49 12.04
CA ARG A 567 -9.47 28.57 13.50
C ARG A 567 -8.29 29.24 14.21
N ALA A 568 -7.06 28.87 13.81
CA ALA A 568 -5.85 29.42 14.41
C ALA A 568 -5.56 30.87 14.01
N GLY A 569 -6.05 31.31 12.83
CA GLY A 569 -5.81 32.66 12.31
C GLY A 569 -4.31 33.00 12.29
N ALA A 570 -3.92 34.10 12.94
CA ALA A 570 -2.52 34.54 13.02
C ALA A 570 -1.61 33.61 13.84
N LYS A 571 -2.18 32.66 14.60
CA LYS A 571 -1.41 31.67 15.40
C LYS A 571 -1.20 30.36 14.64
N TRP A 572 -1.52 30.31 13.34
CA TRP A 572 -1.35 29.12 12.55
C TRP A 572 0.10 28.61 12.58
N ASP A 573 0.26 27.36 12.98
CA ASP A 573 1.54 26.64 12.95
C ASP A 573 1.35 25.31 12.21
N PRO A 574 1.92 25.13 11.02
CA PRO A 574 1.80 23.87 10.27
C PRO A 574 2.42 22.69 11.04
N LYS A 575 3.44 22.93 11.87
CA LYS A 575 4.08 21.89 12.68
C LYS A 575 3.12 21.32 13.72
N ALA A 576 2.27 22.17 14.30
CA ALA A 576 1.23 21.73 15.25
C ALA A 576 0.20 20.84 14.55
N PHE A 577 -0.24 21.22 13.34
CA PHE A 577 -1.15 20.41 12.53
C PHE A 577 -0.53 19.06 12.14
N HIS A 578 0.67 19.05 11.57
CA HIS A 578 1.32 17.84 11.08
C HIS A 578 1.78 16.88 12.20
N ARG A 579 1.77 17.33 13.46
CA ARG A 579 2.03 16.44 14.61
C ARG A 579 1.04 15.27 14.68
N VAL A 580 -0.12 15.34 14.04
CA VAL A 580 -1.08 14.23 13.94
C VAL A 580 -0.46 12.94 13.42
N LEU A 581 0.56 13.01 12.58
CA LEU A 581 1.25 11.83 12.06
C LEU A 581 1.87 10.97 13.15
N THR A 582 2.32 11.59 14.25
CA THR A 582 2.89 10.87 15.40
C THR A 582 1.85 10.08 16.20
N LEU A 583 0.57 10.25 15.90
CA LEU A 583 -0.53 9.47 16.49
C LEU A 583 -0.82 8.17 15.72
N GLY A 584 -0.12 7.94 14.60
CA GLY A 584 -0.31 6.78 13.74
C GLY A 584 -1.52 6.87 12.81
N ALA A 585 -1.58 5.96 11.84
CA ALA A 585 -2.70 5.93 10.89
C ALA A 585 -4.03 5.61 11.59
N MET A 586 -5.09 6.25 11.09
CA MET A 586 -6.45 6.13 11.63
C MET A 586 -7.50 6.30 10.52
N PRO A 587 -8.75 5.86 10.73
CA PRO A 587 -9.85 6.18 9.82
C PRO A 587 -10.00 7.69 9.61
N LEU A 588 -10.40 8.13 8.42
CA LEU A 588 -10.61 9.57 8.16
C LEU A 588 -11.67 10.20 9.07
N THR A 589 -12.68 9.45 9.47
CA THR A 589 -13.68 9.90 10.45
C THR A 589 -13.08 10.16 11.82
N VAL A 590 -12.15 9.32 12.27
CA VAL A 590 -11.39 9.53 13.52
C VAL A 590 -10.39 10.68 13.36
N LEU A 591 -9.73 10.79 12.20
CA LEU A 591 -8.84 11.91 11.89
C LEU A 591 -9.60 13.25 11.97
N GLU A 592 -10.81 13.32 11.42
CA GLU A 592 -11.64 14.52 11.48
C GLU A 592 -11.94 14.93 12.93
N GLN A 593 -12.30 13.97 13.77
CA GLN A 593 -12.53 14.22 15.19
C GLN A 593 -11.26 14.73 15.90
N VAL A 594 -10.13 14.03 15.73
CA VAL A 594 -8.84 14.40 16.32
C VAL A 594 -8.39 15.80 15.88
N ALA A 595 -8.53 16.11 14.58
CA ALA A 595 -8.16 17.42 14.04
C ALA A 595 -9.01 18.55 14.62
N ARG A 596 -10.31 18.33 14.84
CA ARG A 596 -11.20 19.32 15.44
C ARG A 596 -10.94 19.53 16.93
N GLU A 597 -10.62 18.47 17.67
CA GLU A 597 -10.43 18.52 19.12
C GLU A 597 -9.04 19.00 19.55
N ARG A 598 -7.99 18.65 18.78
CA ARG A 598 -6.60 18.78 19.24
C ARG A 598 -5.70 19.70 18.39
N MET A 599 -6.20 20.21 17.25
CA MET A 599 -5.38 20.96 16.30
C MET A 599 -5.91 22.38 16.05
N ALA A 600 -6.51 22.96 17.07
CA ALA A 600 -6.99 24.34 17.04
C ALA A 600 -5.92 25.31 17.53
#